data_2d2a7171ebc85b4ce8d902b8ece232da
#
_entry.id   2d2a7171ebc85b4ce8d902b8ece232da
#
_cell.length_a   1.000
_cell.length_b   1.000
_cell.length_c   1.000
_cell.angle_alpha   90.00
_cell.angle_beta   90.00
_cell.angle_gamma   90.00
#
_symmetry.space_group_name_H-M   'P 1'
#
loop_
_entity.id
_entity.type
_entity.pdbx_description
1 polymer ?
#
loop_
_entity_poly.entity_id
_entity_poly.type
_entity_poly.pdbx_seq_one_letter_code
_entity_poly.pdbx_strand_id
1 'polypeptide(L)'
;MIGKLLDTNAVIALQRSGKAFLEFLSQNPNILIPAIVIGELYFGAFNSGKLEFNIAVIDAFVTKNTILHADEITGKSYAKIRYSLKQKGHPIPENDLWIAATAMQYNLVFSDTR
;
A
#
# COMPACT_ATOMS: atom_id res chain seq x y z
N MET A 1 8.84 8.93 -12.98
CA MET A 1 7.38 8.75 -12.90
C MET A 1 6.87 9.38 -11.62
N ILE A 2 5.85 10.22 -11.73
CA ILE A 2 5.22 10.85 -10.57
C ILE A 2 3.91 10.13 -10.30
N GLY A 3 3.74 9.61 -9.10
CA GLY A 3 2.52 8.93 -8.70
C GLY A 3 2.37 8.94 -7.20
N LYS A 4 1.20 8.52 -6.73
CA LYS A 4 0.91 8.42 -5.29
C LYS A 4 1.05 6.98 -4.82
N LEU A 5 1.80 6.80 -3.74
CA LEU A 5 1.90 5.54 -3.06
C LEU A 5 0.89 5.53 -1.91
N LEU A 6 0.00 4.55 -1.89
CA LEU A 6 -0.97 4.40 -0.81
C LEU A 6 -0.45 3.43 0.24
N ASP A 7 -0.59 3.79 1.52
CA ASP A 7 -0.36 2.83 2.58
C ASP A 7 -1.62 2.02 2.85
N THR A 8 -1.46 0.94 3.62
CA THR A 8 -2.56 0.03 3.92
C THR A 8 -3.70 0.72 4.65
N ASN A 9 -3.39 1.57 5.61
CA ASN A 9 -4.41 2.25 6.41
C ASN A 9 -5.27 3.17 5.55
N ALA A 10 -4.65 3.89 4.62
CA ALA A 10 -5.36 4.77 3.71
C ALA A 10 -6.34 3.98 2.83
N VAL A 11 -5.88 2.86 2.27
CA VAL A 11 -6.71 2.03 1.40
C VAL A 11 -7.87 1.40 2.18
N ILE A 12 -7.60 0.89 3.38
CA ILE A 12 -8.66 0.29 4.21
C ILE A 12 -9.71 1.34 4.56
N ALA A 13 -9.30 2.54 4.95
CA ALA A 13 -10.22 3.62 5.28
C ALA A 13 -11.11 3.98 4.10
N LEU A 14 -10.53 4.10 2.91
CA LEU A 14 -11.27 4.40 1.69
C LEU A 14 -12.23 3.27 1.31
N GLN A 15 -11.78 2.02 1.46
CA GLN A 15 -12.57 0.84 1.13
C GLN A 15 -13.83 0.75 1.98
N ARG A 16 -13.74 1.12 3.26
CA ARG A 16 -14.88 1.10 4.19
C ARG A 16 -15.98 2.06 3.77
N SER A 17 -15.65 3.14 3.12
CA SER A 17 -16.63 4.12 2.66
C SER A 17 -17.22 3.78 1.29
N GLY A 18 -16.82 2.69 0.66
CA GLY A 18 -17.41 2.18 -0.58
C GLY A 18 -17.35 3.17 -1.74
N LYS A 19 -18.39 4.00 -1.86
CA LYS A 19 -18.48 4.98 -2.96
C LYS A 19 -17.28 5.94 -2.98
N ALA A 20 -16.82 6.39 -1.82
CA ALA A 20 -15.69 7.31 -1.72
C ALA A 20 -14.41 6.66 -2.25
N PHE A 21 -14.24 5.36 -2.05
CA PHE A 21 -13.11 4.62 -2.59
C PHE A 21 -13.09 4.64 -4.13
N LEU A 22 -14.24 4.38 -4.74
CA LEU A 22 -14.36 4.42 -6.19
C LEU A 22 -14.12 5.82 -6.75
N GLU A 23 -14.65 6.84 -6.10
CA GLU A 23 -14.42 8.23 -6.51
C GLU A 23 -12.95 8.61 -6.40
N PHE A 24 -12.28 8.20 -5.32
CA PHE A 24 -10.86 8.44 -5.15
C PHE A 24 -10.06 7.83 -6.29
N LEU A 25 -10.35 6.58 -6.66
CA LEU A 25 -9.65 5.89 -7.73
C LEU A 25 -9.82 6.61 -9.07
N SER A 26 -11.02 7.10 -9.36
CA SER A 26 -11.28 7.79 -10.62
C SER A 26 -10.56 9.13 -10.72
N GLN A 27 -10.34 9.79 -9.59
CA GLN A 27 -9.67 11.09 -9.52
C GLN A 27 -8.15 11.00 -9.39
N ASN A 28 -7.63 9.80 -9.14
CA ASN A 28 -6.20 9.60 -8.93
C ASN A 28 -5.68 8.45 -9.80
N PRO A 29 -5.57 8.70 -11.12
CA PRO A 29 -5.22 7.62 -12.06
C PRO A 29 -3.79 7.11 -11.95
N ASN A 30 -2.90 7.85 -11.27
CA ASN A 30 -1.49 7.47 -11.15
C ASN A 30 -1.16 6.91 -9.78
N ILE A 31 -2.04 6.04 -9.26
CA ILE A 31 -1.81 5.39 -7.98
C ILE A 31 -0.82 4.24 -8.17
N LEU A 32 0.17 4.21 -7.29
CA LEU A 32 1.19 3.18 -7.25
C LEU A 32 1.04 2.39 -5.96
N ILE A 33 0.97 1.07 -6.07
CA ILE A 33 0.58 0.22 -4.94
C ILE A 33 1.65 -0.83 -4.69
N PRO A 34 2.29 -0.84 -3.50
CA PRO A 34 3.22 -1.92 -3.17
C PRO A 34 2.50 -3.26 -3.10
N ALA A 35 3.17 -4.32 -3.54
CA ALA A 35 2.60 -5.66 -3.50
C ALA A 35 2.16 -6.07 -2.09
N ILE A 36 2.88 -5.62 -1.05
CA ILE A 36 2.51 -5.93 0.32
C ILE A 36 1.15 -5.35 0.72
N VAL A 37 0.81 -4.17 0.20
CA VAL A 37 -0.50 -3.56 0.43
C VAL A 37 -1.59 -4.41 -0.23
N ILE A 38 -1.34 -4.91 -1.43
CA ILE A 38 -2.26 -5.82 -2.12
C ILE A 38 -2.52 -7.06 -1.27
N GLY A 39 -1.46 -7.64 -0.69
CA GLY A 39 -1.60 -8.79 0.20
C GLY A 39 -2.51 -8.50 1.38
N GLU A 40 -2.37 -7.34 1.99
CA GLU A 40 -3.22 -6.96 3.12
C GLU A 40 -4.68 -6.75 2.71
N LEU A 41 -4.90 -6.21 1.51
CA LEU A 41 -6.26 -6.04 1.00
C LEU A 41 -6.95 -7.39 0.81
N TYR A 42 -6.27 -8.35 0.19
CA TYR A 42 -6.83 -9.68 0.02
C TYR A 42 -7.05 -10.40 1.36
N PHE A 43 -6.12 -10.24 2.29
CA PHE A 43 -6.30 -10.82 3.61
C PHE A 43 -7.55 -10.25 4.29
N GLY A 44 -7.76 -8.94 4.18
CA GLY A 44 -8.98 -8.31 4.70
C GLY A 44 -10.24 -8.87 4.04
N ALA A 45 -10.20 -9.13 2.74
CA ALA A 45 -11.32 -9.71 2.01
C ALA A 45 -11.63 -11.12 2.52
N PHE A 46 -10.59 -11.95 2.76
CA PHE A 46 -10.77 -13.29 3.29
C PHE A 46 -11.43 -13.28 4.67
N ASN A 47 -11.21 -12.23 5.45
CA ASN A 47 -11.80 -12.09 6.77
C ASN A 47 -13.13 -11.33 6.76
N SER A 48 -13.65 -10.99 5.59
CA SER A 48 -14.89 -10.22 5.50
C SER A 48 -16.10 -11.15 5.36
N GLY A 49 -17.29 -10.60 5.62
CA GLY A 49 -18.53 -11.32 5.41
C GLY A 49 -18.99 -11.35 3.96
N LYS A 50 -18.27 -10.68 3.05
CA LYS A 50 -18.60 -10.60 1.63
C LYS A 50 -17.39 -10.94 0.79
N LEU A 51 -16.86 -12.14 0.98
CA LEU A 51 -15.62 -12.57 0.37
C LEU A 51 -15.60 -12.40 -1.15
N GLU A 52 -16.58 -12.99 -1.84
CA GLU A 52 -16.59 -12.98 -3.31
C GLU A 52 -16.69 -11.56 -3.86
N PHE A 53 -17.54 -10.74 -3.27
CA PHE A 53 -17.69 -9.36 -3.69
C PHE A 53 -16.39 -8.57 -3.49
N ASN A 54 -15.78 -8.69 -2.31
CA ASN A 54 -14.56 -7.94 -1.99
C ASN A 54 -13.37 -8.40 -2.83
N ILE A 55 -13.26 -9.70 -3.11
CA ILE A 55 -12.22 -10.22 -3.99
C ILE A 55 -12.37 -9.62 -5.39
N ALA A 56 -13.59 -9.58 -5.92
CA ALA A 56 -13.84 -9.03 -7.25
C ALA A 56 -13.46 -7.53 -7.32
N VAL A 57 -13.78 -6.77 -6.27
CA VAL A 57 -13.42 -5.35 -6.20
C VAL A 57 -11.91 -5.18 -6.20
N ILE A 58 -11.21 -5.97 -5.40
CA ILE A 58 -9.75 -5.88 -5.32
C ILE A 58 -9.11 -6.31 -6.64
N ASP A 59 -9.61 -7.38 -7.26
CA ASP A 59 -9.10 -7.83 -8.56
C ASP A 59 -9.19 -6.72 -9.61
N ALA A 60 -10.33 -6.03 -9.66
CA ALA A 60 -10.52 -4.93 -10.59
C ALA A 60 -9.54 -3.77 -10.29
N PHE A 61 -9.36 -3.47 -9.01
CA PHE A 61 -8.44 -2.44 -8.55
C PHE A 61 -7.00 -2.76 -8.95
N VAL A 62 -6.57 -3.98 -8.72
CA VAL A 62 -5.21 -4.44 -9.07
C VAL A 62 -4.98 -4.34 -10.57
N THR A 63 -5.98 -4.72 -11.36
CA THR A 63 -5.86 -4.70 -12.82
C THR A 63 -5.67 -3.29 -13.37
N LYS A 64 -6.26 -2.29 -12.73
CA LYS A 64 -6.27 -0.91 -13.23
C LYS A 64 -5.09 -0.06 -12.75
N ASN A 65 -4.32 -0.54 -11.78
CA ASN A 65 -3.29 0.28 -11.16
C ASN A 65 -1.91 -0.35 -11.31
N THR A 66 -0.89 0.45 -11.12
CA THR A 66 0.49 -0.01 -11.23
C THR A 66 0.91 -0.64 -9.90
N ILE A 67 1.41 -1.86 -9.96
CA ILE A 67 1.88 -2.59 -8.80
C ILE A 67 3.40 -2.45 -8.70
N LEU A 68 3.87 -2.08 -7.53
CA LEU A 68 5.31 -1.99 -7.24
C LEU A 68 5.75 -3.25 -6.52
N HIS A 69 6.63 -4.00 -7.15
CA HIS A 69 7.14 -5.26 -6.61
C HIS A 69 8.40 -5.04 -5.80
N ALA A 70 8.61 -5.86 -4.79
CA ALA A 70 9.83 -5.84 -3.99
C ALA A 70 10.94 -6.60 -4.70
N ASP A 71 12.14 -6.05 -4.65
CA ASP A 71 13.35 -6.69 -5.18
C ASP A 71 14.52 -6.48 -4.20
N GLU A 72 15.75 -6.74 -4.67
CA GLU A 72 16.93 -6.58 -3.81
C GLU A 72 17.17 -5.13 -3.40
N ILE A 73 16.75 -4.17 -4.22
CA ILE A 73 16.87 -2.75 -3.87
C ILE A 73 15.89 -2.39 -2.75
N THR A 74 14.69 -2.94 -2.80
CA THR A 74 13.71 -2.79 -1.72
C THR A 74 14.28 -3.32 -0.42
N GLY A 75 14.92 -4.48 -0.45
CA GLY A 75 15.55 -5.09 0.72
C GLY A 75 16.62 -4.21 1.33
N LYS A 76 17.45 -3.60 0.49
CA LYS A 76 18.49 -2.69 0.96
C LYS A 76 17.90 -1.45 1.60
N SER A 77 16.88 -0.87 0.98
CA SER A 77 16.18 0.30 1.54
C SER A 77 15.52 -0.04 2.88
N TYR A 78 14.89 -1.22 2.96
CA TYR A 78 14.30 -1.75 4.18
C TYR A 78 15.33 -1.79 5.31
N ALA A 79 16.51 -2.36 5.03
CA ALA A 79 17.56 -2.49 6.03
C ALA A 79 18.03 -1.12 6.55
N LYS A 80 18.18 -0.16 5.65
CA LYS A 80 18.59 1.20 6.03
C LYS A 80 17.57 1.89 6.93
N ILE A 81 16.29 1.77 6.58
CA ILE A 81 15.22 2.41 7.35
C ILE A 81 15.11 1.75 8.72
N ARG A 82 15.11 0.42 8.75
CA ARG A 82 15.02 -0.33 10.01
C ARG A 82 16.17 -0.02 10.94
N TYR A 83 17.38 0.04 10.40
CA TYR A 83 18.57 0.36 11.19
C TYR A 83 18.45 1.77 11.78
N SER A 84 18.07 2.75 10.96
CA SER A 84 17.90 4.13 11.41
C SER A 84 16.88 4.25 12.54
N LEU A 85 15.74 3.58 12.40
CA LEU A 85 14.69 3.60 13.43
C LEU A 85 15.15 2.91 14.72
N LYS A 86 15.90 1.81 14.60
CA LYS A 86 16.46 1.13 15.77
C LYS A 86 17.38 2.06 16.54
N GLN A 87 18.24 2.80 15.84
CA GLN A 87 19.15 3.75 16.48
C GLN A 87 18.41 4.86 17.22
N LYS A 88 17.27 5.27 16.72
CA LYS A 88 16.44 6.32 17.33
C LYS A 88 15.49 5.79 18.39
N GLY A 89 15.38 4.48 18.56
CA GLY A 89 14.45 3.89 19.50
C GLY A 89 12.99 4.00 19.08
N HIS A 90 12.70 4.08 17.79
CA HIS A 90 11.34 4.24 17.28
C HIS A 90 10.97 3.10 16.32
N PRO A 91 10.66 1.89 16.87
CA PRO A 91 10.24 0.79 16.02
C PRO A 91 8.88 1.07 15.40
N ILE A 92 8.68 0.59 14.17
CA ILE A 92 7.39 0.65 13.50
C ILE A 92 7.02 -0.76 13.02
N PRO A 93 5.72 -1.01 12.74
CA PRO A 93 5.29 -2.33 12.26
C PRO A 93 6.04 -2.78 11.01
N GLU A 94 6.24 -4.08 10.87
CA GLU A 94 7.03 -4.67 9.80
C GLU A 94 6.48 -4.30 8.41
N ASN A 95 5.17 -4.36 8.22
CA ASN A 95 4.56 -4.02 6.95
C ASN A 95 4.80 -2.55 6.57
N ASP A 96 4.73 -1.65 7.55
CA ASP A 96 5.00 -0.24 7.32
C ASP A 96 6.45 -0.01 6.91
N LEU A 97 7.38 -0.82 7.43
CA LEU A 97 8.79 -0.76 7.01
C LEU A 97 8.92 -1.09 5.53
N TRP A 98 8.25 -2.14 5.07
CA TRP A 98 8.31 -2.55 3.66
C TRP A 98 7.66 -1.51 2.74
N ILE A 99 6.56 -0.89 3.18
CA ILE A 99 5.92 0.17 2.42
C ILE A 99 6.84 1.38 2.32
N ALA A 100 7.46 1.77 3.44
CA ALA A 100 8.43 2.88 3.45
C ALA A 100 9.65 2.57 2.57
N ALA A 101 10.12 1.33 2.61
CA ALA A 101 11.24 0.90 1.76
C ALA A 101 10.91 1.02 0.28
N THR A 102 9.69 0.66 -0.10
CA THR A 102 9.22 0.78 -1.47
C THR A 102 9.17 2.26 -1.89
N ALA A 103 8.64 3.13 -1.01
CA ALA A 103 8.59 4.56 -1.29
C ALA A 103 9.99 5.13 -1.49
N MET A 104 10.93 4.74 -0.64
CA MET A 104 12.32 5.19 -0.74
C MET A 104 12.97 4.72 -2.04
N GLN A 105 12.76 3.45 -2.39
CA GLN A 105 13.32 2.85 -3.60
C GLN A 105 12.90 3.60 -4.86
N TYR A 106 11.62 3.94 -4.94
CA TYR A 106 11.05 4.59 -6.12
C TYR A 106 10.98 6.10 -6.00
N ASN A 107 11.52 6.65 -4.91
CA ASN A 107 11.56 8.09 -4.66
C ASN A 107 10.15 8.71 -4.73
N LEU A 108 9.21 8.11 -4.03
CA LEU A 108 7.81 8.48 -4.07
C LEU A 108 7.38 9.21 -2.82
N VAL A 109 6.39 10.10 -2.98
CA VAL A 109 5.74 10.76 -1.85
C VAL A 109 4.73 9.79 -1.23
N PHE A 110 4.84 9.62 0.09
CA PHE A 110 3.95 8.75 0.84
C PHE A 110 2.58 9.45 0.98
N SER A 111 1.53 8.81 0.48
CA SER A 111 0.18 9.35 0.60
C SER A 111 -0.49 8.77 1.84
N ASP A 112 -0.68 9.61 2.86
CA ASP A 112 -1.27 9.21 4.13
C ASP A 112 -2.55 10.01 4.37
N THR A 113 -3.66 9.31 4.61
CA THR A 113 -4.97 9.93 4.86
C THR A 113 -5.34 9.95 6.34
N ARG A 114 -4.41 9.57 7.19
CA ARG A 114 -4.65 9.60 8.64
C ARG A 114 -4.88 11.01 9.15
#